data_1354d9c6c14944397fa9e2f62e5fe5a1
#
_entry.id   1354d9c6c14944397fa9e2f62e5fe5a1
#
_cell.length_a   1.000
_cell.length_b   1.000
_cell.length_c   1.000
_cell.angle_alpha   90.00
_cell.angle_beta   90.00
_cell.angle_gamma   90.00
#
_symmetry.space_group_name_H-M   'P 1'
#
loop_
_entity.id
_entity.type
_entity.pdbx_description
1 polymer ?
#
loop_
_entity_poly.entity_id
_entity_poly.type
_entity_poly.pdbx_seq_one_letter_code
_entity_poly.pdbx_strand_id
1 'polypeptide(L)'
;LGTFIGAAEAVGLGCCPISVIRNYAEQVSEILQLPQHVFPVAGMTLGWPAHHREISLRLPLASTVHVDRFDDARIRDQVEVYDGRRNSVQPYRTQRDVDRLGEAADYGWSEEKARQYAKPDRADFGAYVRRRGFKLD
;
A
#
# COMPACT_ATOMS: atom_id res chain seq x y z
N LEU A 1 5.58 -13.05 -5.86
CA LEU A 1 5.64 -11.65 -6.31
C LEU A 1 7.04 -11.06 -6.04
N GLY A 2 7.56 -11.12 -4.82
CA GLY A 2 8.87 -10.56 -4.47
C GLY A 2 10.02 -11.13 -5.29
N THR A 3 10.10 -12.43 -5.47
CA THR A 3 11.11 -13.11 -6.31
C THR A 3 11.07 -12.62 -7.77
N PHE A 4 9.87 -12.43 -8.29
CA PHE A 4 9.68 -11.91 -9.65
C PHE A 4 10.19 -10.47 -9.79
N ILE A 5 9.88 -9.61 -8.79
CA ILE A 5 10.37 -8.22 -8.77
C ILE A 5 11.89 -8.20 -8.78
N GLY A 6 12.54 -8.97 -7.91
CA GLY A 6 14.01 -9.05 -7.87
C GLY A 6 14.62 -9.54 -9.20
N ALA A 7 14.01 -10.53 -9.85
CA ALA A 7 14.46 -11.02 -11.14
C ALA A 7 14.28 -9.97 -12.26
N ALA A 8 13.17 -9.24 -12.27
CA ALA A 8 12.92 -8.18 -13.23
C ALA A 8 13.90 -6.99 -13.06
N GLU A 9 14.13 -6.57 -11.82
CA GLU A 9 15.10 -5.52 -11.50
C GLU A 9 16.53 -5.91 -11.88
N ALA A 10 16.90 -7.19 -11.71
CA ALA A 10 18.24 -7.69 -12.09
C ALA A 10 18.52 -7.57 -13.58
N VAL A 11 17.49 -7.50 -14.43
CA VAL A 11 17.63 -7.28 -15.90
C VAL A 11 17.26 -5.84 -16.31
N GLY A 12 17.15 -4.92 -15.35
CA GLY A 12 16.91 -3.50 -15.60
C GLY A 12 15.45 -3.10 -15.83
N LEU A 13 14.48 -4.00 -15.59
CA LEU A 13 13.06 -3.68 -15.68
C LEU A 13 12.55 -3.07 -14.37
N GLY A 14 11.65 -2.09 -14.49
CA GLY A 14 10.91 -1.53 -13.38
C GLY A 14 9.60 -2.28 -13.13
N CYS A 15 9.25 -2.44 -11.86
CA CYS A 15 8.02 -3.09 -11.41
C CYS A 15 7.18 -2.15 -10.55
N CYS A 16 5.85 -2.17 -10.74
CA CYS A 16 4.93 -1.49 -9.84
C CYS A 16 3.85 -2.49 -9.37
N PRO A 17 3.96 -3.03 -8.16
CA PRO A 17 2.91 -3.85 -7.56
C PRO A 17 1.67 -3.01 -7.25
N ILE A 18 0.49 -3.53 -7.60
CA ILE A 18 -0.78 -2.81 -7.51
C ILE A 18 -1.76 -3.59 -6.63
N SER A 19 -2.00 -3.11 -5.42
CA SER A 19 -2.99 -3.72 -4.50
C SER A 19 -4.43 -3.28 -4.79
N VAL A 20 -4.61 -2.12 -5.40
CA VAL A 20 -5.91 -1.50 -5.74
C VAL A 20 -6.74 -2.36 -6.70
N ILE A 21 -6.14 -3.29 -7.41
CA ILE A 21 -6.86 -4.26 -8.27
C ILE A 21 -7.97 -5.01 -7.50
N ARG A 22 -7.84 -5.15 -6.20
CA ARG A 22 -8.86 -5.78 -5.34
C ARG A 22 -10.11 -4.93 -5.13
N ASN A 23 -10.05 -3.62 -5.40
CA ASN A 23 -11.23 -2.75 -5.37
C ASN A 23 -12.17 -3.05 -6.55
N TYR A 24 -11.66 -3.74 -7.58
CA TYR A 24 -12.36 -4.12 -8.81
C TYR A 24 -12.30 -5.63 -9.05
N ALA A 25 -12.29 -6.41 -7.96
CA ALA A 25 -12.03 -7.86 -8.02
C ALA A 25 -13.02 -8.62 -8.89
N GLU A 26 -14.31 -8.23 -8.90
CA GLU A 26 -15.35 -8.81 -9.74
C GLU A 26 -15.06 -8.56 -11.23
N GLN A 27 -14.88 -7.30 -11.61
CA GLN A 27 -14.57 -6.91 -12.99
C GLN A 27 -13.29 -7.57 -13.52
N VAL A 28 -12.27 -7.63 -12.67
CA VAL A 28 -11.01 -8.32 -13.03
C VAL A 28 -11.23 -9.80 -13.24
N SER A 29 -12.06 -10.43 -12.41
CA SER A 29 -12.39 -11.86 -12.56
C SER A 29 -13.17 -12.15 -13.83
N GLU A 30 -14.07 -11.27 -14.22
CA GLU A 30 -14.84 -11.35 -15.48
C GLU A 30 -13.92 -11.19 -16.70
N ILE A 31 -13.08 -10.14 -16.71
CA ILE A 31 -12.14 -9.87 -17.81
C ILE A 31 -11.17 -11.03 -18.01
N LEU A 32 -10.65 -11.58 -16.92
CA LEU A 32 -9.69 -12.69 -16.95
C LEU A 32 -10.36 -14.06 -17.00
N GLN A 33 -11.70 -14.14 -16.98
CA GLN A 33 -12.48 -15.38 -16.96
C GLN A 33 -11.99 -16.36 -15.88
N LEU A 34 -11.74 -15.83 -14.65
CA LEU A 34 -11.20 -16.63 -13.58
C LEU A 34 -12.18 -17.72 -13.13
N PRO A 35 -11.73 -18.96 -12.97
CA PRO A 35 -12.59 -20.05 -12.48
C PRO A 35 -12.94 -19.87 -10.99
N GLN A 36 -13.85 -20.73 -10.49
CA GLN A 36 -14.12 -20.81 -9.05
C GLN A 36 -12.84 -21.13 -8.28
N HIS A 37 -12.78 -20.73 -7.01
CA HIS A 37 -11.61 -20.86 -6.11
C HIS A 37 -10.35 -20.13 -6.60
N VAL A 38 -10.53 -19.13 -7.48
CA VAL A 38 -9.46 -18.22 -7.90
C VAL A 38 -9.95 -16.78 -7.77
N PHE A 39 -9.12 -15.90 -7.22
CA PHE A 39 -9.40 -14.47 -7.15
C PHE A 39 -8.11 -13.64 -7.27
N PRO A 40 -8.19 -12.39 -7.78
CA PRO A 40 -7.02 -11.53 -7.93
C PRO A 40 -6.55 -11.02 -6.56
N VAL A 41 -5.28 -11.24 -6.25
CA VAL A 41 -4.64 -10.76 -5.01
C VAL A 41 -3.89 -9.46 -5.23
N ALA A 42 -3.14 -9.37 -6.31
CA ALA A 42 -2.37 -8.19 -6.71
C ALA A 42 -2.16 -8.17 -8.21
N GLY A 43 -2.11 -6.99 -8.78
CA GLY A 43 -1.60 -6.75 -10.12
C GLY A 43 -0.16 -6.29 -10.09
N MET A 44 0.45 -6.21 -11.25
CA MET A 44 1.76 -5.61 -11.42
C MET A 44 1.91 -5.06 -12.83
N THR A 45 2.44 -3.86 -12.95
CA THR A 45 2.96 -3.37 -14.23
C THR A 45 4.45 -3.61 -14.30
N LEU A 46 4.94 -3.93 -15.49
CA LEU A 46 6.33 -4.25 -15.78
C LEU A 46 6.74 -3.50 -17.04
N GLY A 47 7.93 -2.92 -17.07
CA GLY A 47 8.44 -2.23 -18.23
C GLY A 47 9.78 -1.56 -17.99
N TRP A 48 10.34 -0.99 -19.04
CA TRP A 48 11.54 -0.18 -18.93
C TRP A 48 11.22 1.13 -18.21
N PRO A 49 11.96 1.49 -17.14
CA PRO A 49 11.67 2.71 -16.38
C PRO A 49 11.96 3.94 -17.25
N ALA A 50 10.97 4.80 -17.43
CA ALA A 50 11.14 6.07 -18.12
C ALA A 50 11.94 7.10 -17.28
N HIS A 51 11.90 6.94 -15.96
CA HIS A 51 12.61 7.79 -15.02
C HIS A 51 13.14 6.98 -13.84
N HIS A 52 14.37 7.25 -13.43
CA HIS A 52 14.89 6.75 -12.16
C HIS A 52 14.47 7.72 -11.03
N ARG A 53 13.69 7.22 -10.09
CA ARG A 53 13.25 7.99 -8.94
C ARG A 53 14.10 7.64 -7.72
N GLU A 54 14.26 8.60 -6.84
CA GLU A 54 14.86 8.36 -5.53
C GLU A 54 13.99 7.38 -4.71
N ILE A 55 14.67 6.57 -3.92
CA ILE A 55 14.00 5.63 -3.01
C ILE A 55 13.28 6.45 -1.93
N SER A 56 11.99 6.19 -1.75
CA SER A 56 11.21 6.85 -0.69
C SER A 56 11.75 6.46 0.70
N LEU A 57 11.74 7.42 1.61
CA LEU A 57 12.09 7.16 2.99
C LEU A 57 11.23 6.03 3.57
N ARG A 58 11.86 5.18 4.36
CA ARG A 58 11.19 4.09 5.08
C ARG A 58 11.11 4.40 6.57
N LEU A 59 10.11 3.83 7.22
CA LEU A 59 10.05 3.81 8.68
C LEU A 59 11.32 3.14 9.24
N PRO A 60 11.79 3.54 10.43
CA PRO A 60 12.89 2.86 11.09
C PRO A 60 12.58 1.37 11.30
N LEU A 61 13.59 0.51 11.23
CA LEU A 61 13.38 -0.93 11.48
C LEU A 61 12.76 -1.19 12.85
N ALA A 62 13.12 -0.40 13.86
CA ALA A 62 12.54 -0.51 15.20
C ALA A 62 11.02 -0.31 15.24
N SER A 63 10.41 0.31 14.20
CA SER A 63 8.95 0.45 14.07
C SER A 63 8.28 -0.71 13.36
N THR A 64 9.04 -1.58 12.70
CA THR A 64 8.52 -2.62 11.80
C THR A 64 9.08 -4.01 12.05
N VAL A 65 10.16 -4.11 12.85
CA VAL A 65 10.81 -5.37 13.21
C VAL A 65 10.75 -5.56 14.72
N HIS A 66 10.14 -6.63 15.16
CA HIS A 66 9.99 -7.00 16.55
C HIS A 66 10.74 -8.33 16.78
N VAL A 67 11.49 -8.43 17.87
CA VAL A 67 12.25 -9.63 18.23
C VAL A 67 11.46 -10.38 19.32
N ASP A 68 11.20 -11.65 19.09
CA ASP A 68 10.48 -12.59 19.95
C ASP A 68 9.01 -12.22 20.23
N ARG A 69 8.69 -10.95 20.40
CA ARG A 69 7.31 -10.48 20.68
C ARG A 69 7.07 -9.11 20.07
N PHE A 70 5.81 -8.83 19.76
CA PHE A 70 5.36 -7.52 19.31
C PHE A 70 5.54 -6.48 20.44
N ASP A 71 6.09 -5.32 20.08
CA ASP A 71 6.24 -4.18 20.99
C ASP A 71 6.01 -2.87 20.21
N ASP A 72 4.99 -2.13 20.56
CA ASP A 72 4.63 -0.85 19.96
C ASP A 72 4.70 0.34 20.94
N ALA A 73 5.30 0.13 22.11
CA ALA A 73 5.36 1.14 23.18
C ALA A 73 5.95 2.49 22.71
N ARG A 74 6.83 2.49 21.72
CA ARG A 74 7.48 3.68 21.17
C ARG A 74 7.01 4.08 19.77
N ILE A 75 5.98 3.46 19.25
CA ILE A 75 5.57 3.67 17.84
C ILE A 75 5.19 5.13 17.57
N ARG A 76 4.53 5.81 18.50
CA ARG A 76 4.11 7.21 18.33
C ARG A 76 5.31 8.14 18.18
N ASP A 77 6.29 8.04 19.08
CA ASP A 77 7.51 8.85 19.03
C ASP A 77 8.29 8.60 17.74
N GLN A 78 8.37 7.34 17.32
CA GLN A 78 9.05 6.94 16.08
C GLN A 78 8.37 7.48 14.83
N VAL A 79 7.04 7.50 14.80
CA VAL A 79 6.25 8.07 13.71
C VAL A 79 6.40 9.59 13.65
N GLU A 80 6.39 10.28 14.79
CA GLU A 80 6.60 11.73 14.87
C GLU A 80 7.99 12.13 14.33
N VAL A 81 9.04 11.43 14.76
CA VAL A 81 10.40 11.62 14.25
C VAL A 81 10.47 11.34 12.74
N TYR A 82 9.79 10.29 12.28
CA TYR A 82 9.72 9.97 10.86
C TYR A 82 9.00 11.05 10.04
N ASP A 83 7.89 11.59 10.55
CA ASP A 83 7.13 12.67 9.90
C ASP A 83 8.00 13.93 9.74
N GLY A 84 8.69 14.35 10.79
CA GLY A 84 9.62 15.47 10.73
C GLY A 84 10.73 15.26 9.70
N ARG A 85 11.36 14.09 9.70
CA ARG A 85 12.40 13.74 8.73
C ARG A 85 11.85 13.69 7.30
N ARG A 86 10.67 13.10 7.10
CA ARG A 86 10.06 13.02 5.78
C ARG A 86 9.68 14.39 5.25
N ASN A 87 9.11 15.24 6.07
CA ASN A 87 8.74 16.59 5.69
C ASN A 87 9.93 17.45 5.27
N SER A 88 11.11 17.22 5.87
CA SER A 88 12.33 17.93 5.47
C SER A 88 12.94 17.45 4.15
N VAL A 89 12.75 16.18 3.76
CA VAL A 89 13.42 15.57 2.60
C VAL A 89 12.45 15.31 1.43
N GLN A 90 11.25 14.81 1.73
CA GLN A 90 10.25 14.39 0.75
C GLN A 90 8.84 14.86 1.16
N PRO A 91 8.58 16.18 1.31
CA PRO A 91 7.28 16.69 1.75
C PRO A 91 6.18 16.32 0.77
N TYR A 92 4.96 16.19 1.26
CA TYR A 92 3.78 16.10 0.42
C TYR A 92 3.48 17.45 -0.23
N ARG A 93 3.19 17.44 -1.52
CA ARG A 93 2.83 18.66 -2.28
C ARG A 93 1.36 19.01 -2.17
N THR A 94 0.52 18.04 -1.87
CA THR A 94 -0.93 18.18 -1.75
C THR A 94 -1.40 17.34 -0.57
N GLN A 95 -2.45 17.79 0.08
CA GLN A 95 -3.12 17.05 1.15
C GLN A 95 -4.27 16.21 0.57
N ARG A 96 -4.47 15.03 1.11
CA ARG A 96 -5.54 14.13 0.73
C ARG A 96 -6.87 14.55 1.35
N ASP A 97 -7.97 14.43 0.58
CA ASP A 97 -9.35 14.51 1.06
C ASP A 97 -9.68 15.84 1.80
N VAL A 98 -9.12 16.95 1.30
CA VAL A 98 -9.26 18.30 1.90
C VAL A 98 -10.72 18.72 1.96
N ASP A 99 -11.50 18.42 0.92
CA ASP A 99 -12.93 18.79 0.86
C ASP A 99 -13.74 18.18 2.02
N ARG A 100 -13.33 17.03 2.53
CA ARG A 100 -14.01 16.32 3.61
C ARG A 100 -13.41 16.57 4.99
N LEU A 101 -12.08 16.67 5.06
CA LEU A 101 -11.34 16.67 6.33
C LEU A 101 -10.71 18.02 6.66
N GLY A 102 -10.79 18.99 5.73
CA GLY A 102 -10.12 20.26 5.87
C GLY A 102 -8.60 20.18 5.66
N GLU A 103 -7.94 21.33 5.68
CA GLU A 103 -6.49 21.42 5.65
C GLU A 103 -5.91 21.14 7.04
N ALA A 104 -4.86 20.32 7.13
CA ALA A 104 -4.08 20.12 8.33
C ALA A 104 -2.88 21.05 8.35
N ALA A 105 -2.63 21.73 9.48
CA ALA A 105 -1.48 22.62 9.64
C ALA A 105 -0.16 21.82 9.57
N ASP A 106 -0.12 20.65 10.22
CA ASP A 106 0.99 19.71 10.18
C ASP A 106 0.60 18.50 9.35
N TYR A 107 1.05 18.46 8.09
CA TYR A 107 0.74 17.38 7.18
C TYR A 107 1.96 16.50 6.92
N GLY A 108 2.06 15.42 7.69
CA GLY A 108 3.08 14.40 7.58
C GLY A 108 2.59 13.10 6.92
N TRP A 109 3.43 12.08 6.95
CA TRP A 109 3.08 10.75 6.46
C TRP A 109 1.96 10.10 7.31
N SER A 110 1.98 10.32 8.61
CA SER A 110 0.96 9.78 9.52
C SER A 110 -0.43 10.33 9.19
N GLU A 111 -0.55 11.64 8.98
CA GLU A 111 -1.81 12.28 8.58
C GLU A 111 -2.26 11.83 7.18
N GLU A 112 -1.34 11.75 6.22
CA GLU A 112 -1.63 11.21 4.87
C GLU A 112 -2.18 9.79 4.96
N LYS A 113 -1.60 8.93 5.83
CA LYS A 113 -2.07 7.55 6.01
C LYS A 113 -3.38 7.47 6.79
N ALA A 114 -3.57 8.28 7.81
CA ALA A 114 -4.84 8.36 8.52
C ALA A 114 -5.99 8.73 7.57
N ARG A 115 -5.79 9.73 6.72
CA ARG A 115 -6.76 10.12 5.68
C ARG A 115 -6.97 9.03 4.63
N GLN A 116 -5.90 8.36 4.20
CA GLN A 116 -5.99 7.26 3.23
C GLN A 116 -6.86 6.12 3.74
N TYR A 117 -6.76 5.79 5.03
CA TYR A 117 -7.50 4.67 5.64
C TYR A 117 -8.80 5.09 6.34
N ALA A 118 -9.16 6.37 6.29
CA ALA A 118 -10.40 6.87 6.88
C ALA A 118 -11.68 6.35 6.19
N LYS A 119 -11.55 5.78 5.00
CA LYS A 119 -12.64 5.11 4.26
C LYS A 119 -12.27 3.65 4.01
N PRO A 120 -13.19 2.71 4.20
CA PRO A 120 -12.97 1.33 3.79
C PRO A 120 -13.03 1.21 2.27
N ASP A 121 -11.91 0.87 1.62
CA ASP A 121 -11.84 0.73 0.16
C ASP A 121 -12.48 -0.56 -0.37
N ARG A 122 -12.64 -1.57 0.48
CA ARG A 122 -12.96 -2.95 0.06
C ARG A 122 -13.86 -3.64 1.07
N ALA A 123 -14.91 -2.95 1.51
CA ALA A 123 -15.83 -3.48 2.52
C ALA A 123 -16.52 -4.78 2.07
N ASP A 124 -16.72 -4.96 0.77
CA ASP A 124 -17.38 -6.11 0.14
C ASP A 124 -16.41 -7.23 -0.29
N PHE A 125 -15.10 -7.04 -0.15
CA PHE A 125 -14.10 -8.01 -0.64
C PHE A 125 -14.26 -9.40 0.00
N GLY A 126 -14.58 -9.47 1.30
CA GLY A 126 -14.86 -10.74 1.97
C GLY A 126 -16.08 -11.45 1.39
N ALA A 127 -17.15 -10.72 1.08
CA ALA A 127 -18.34 -11.28 0.43
C ALA A 127 -18.02 -11.78 -0.99
N TYR A 128 -17.21 -11.02 -1.73
CA TYR A 128 -16.72 -11.46 -3.05
C TYR A 128 -15.92 -12.77 -2.95
N VAL A 129 -14.98 -12.90 -2.03
CA VAL A 129 -14.18 -14.12 -1.84
C VAL A 129 -15.06 -15.33 -1.53
N ARG A 130 -16.11 -15.15 -0.69
CA ARG A 130 -17.10 -16.21 -0.43
C ARG A 130 -17.86 -16.62 -1.71
N ARG A 131 -18.28 -15.66 -2.55
CA ARG A 131 -18.91 -15.96 -3.85
C ARG A 131 -18.00 -16.75 -4.79
N ARG A 132 -16.69 -16.59 -4.65
CA ARG A 132 -15.69 -17.40 -5.37
C ARG A 132 -15.49 -18.82 -4.79
N GLY A 133 -16.30 -19.22 -3.81
CA GLY A 133 -16.32 -20.58 -3.25
C GLY A 133 -15.39 -20.81 -2.05
N PHE A 134 -14.76 -19.75 -1.52
CA PHE A 134 -13.93 -19.86 -0.32
C PHE A 134 -14.76 -19.77 0.95
N LYS A 135 -14.47 -20.62 1.92
CA LYS A 135 -14.99 -20.50 3.29
C LYS A 135 -14.10 -19.54 4.07
N LEU A 136 -14.71 -18.52 4.67
CA LEU A 136 -14.06 -17.58 5.56
C LEU A 136 -14.74 -17.72 6.94
N ASP A 137 -14.32 -18.72 7.67
CA ASP A 137 -14.84 -19.00 9.03
C ASP A 137 -13.99 -18.26 10.06
#